data_1e18a26fbe418f20787b08a2548159b7
#
_entry.id   1e18a26fbe418f20787b08a2548159b7
#
_cell.length_a   1.000
_cell.length_b   1.000
_cell.length_c   1.000
_cell.angle_alpha   90.00
_cell.angle_beta   90.00
_cell.angle_gamma   90.00
#
_symmetry.space_group_name_H-M   'P 1'
#
loop_
_entity.id
_entity.type
_entity.pdbx_description
1 polymer ?
#
loop_
_entity_poly.entity_id
_entity_poly.type
_entity_poly.pdbx_seq_one_letter_code
_entity_poly.pdbx_strand_id
1 'polypeptide(L)'
;RDQSQRTNLKPLATEVLFGQVGAQQGLAGLEFELPNQRRVKVRGKIDRIDQLTLNNQAYLGIVDYKSSQHSFSFRDAYYGLALQMLTYLETVLQDQAAILPAQSKVKPAGAFYLHLQNPTMSLKQLNKQKLAQLQKGELDQLLLDQFKYDGLILNDETLLENLDTALESGYSPLFNFNRPKSGAFKSKQLVTLDELQQLIAHNDQLIKAAGEAIFAGENALNPIMRPDRTNALTMSPYKSIFQFDAMLPENNYRQLSALDNQAVLAKIMNSEEERHE
;
A
#
# COMPACT_ATOMS: atom_id res chain seq x y z
N ARG A 1 12.03 11.24 18.16
CA ARG A 1 12.03 10.57 19.50
C ARG A 1 10.61 10.30 19.99
N ASP A 2 9.68 11.25 19.89
CA ASP A 2 8.32 11.09 20.40
C ASP A 2 7.48 10.03 19.65
N GLN A 3 7.67 9.89 18.35
CA GLN A 3 6.92 8.90 17.56
C GLN A 3 7.18 7.46 18.01
N SER A 4 8.44 7.12 18.27
CA SER A 4 8.81 5.76 18.69
C SER A 4 8.30 5.37 20.08
N GLN A 5 7.89 6.35 20.90
CA GLN A 5 7.33 6.13 22.24
C GLN A 5 5.81 5.99 22.23
N ARG A 6 5.14 6.51 21.18
CA ARG A 6 3.68 6.52 21.05
C ARG A 6 3.11 5.24 20.38
N THR A 7 3.92 4.47 19.67
CA THR A 7 3.47 3.25 19.04
C THR A 7 4.15 2.02 19.64
N ASN A 8 3.39 0.94 19.80
CA ASN A 8 3.90 -0.38 20.16
C ASN A 8 4.28 -1.22 18.92
N LEU A 9 4.00 -0.73 17.72
CA LEU A 9 4.50 -1.32 16.47
C LEU A 9 5.98 -0.96 16.32
N LYS A 10 6.87 -1.96 16.37
CA LYS A 10 8.33 -1.76 16.40
C LYS A 10 9.01 -2.47 15.23
N PRO A 11 10.12 -1.92 14.70
CA PRO A 11 10.91 -2.61 13.69
C PRO A 11 11.36 -3.99 14.16
N LEU A 12 11.06 -5.01 13.35
CA LEU A 12 11.50 -6.39 13.53
C LEU A 12 12.70 -6.69 12.62
N ALA A 13 12.63 -6.30 11.36
CA ALA A 13 13.66 -6.52 10.37
C ALA A 13 13.69 -5.40 9.32
N THR A 14 14.85 -5.18 8.73
CA THR A 14 15.08 -4.17 7.68
C THR A 14 15.81 -4.78 6.50
N GLU A 15 15.61 -4.22 5.30
CA GLU A 15 16.30 -4.61 4.07
C GLU A 15 16.13 -6.11 3.75
N VAL A 16 14.91 -6.65 3.97
CA VAL A 16 14.61 -8.09 3.87
C VAL A 16 14.44 -8.48 2.42
N LEU A 17 15.33 -9.32 1.91
CA LEU A 17 15.24 -9.90 0.58
C LEU A 17 14.18 -11.01 0.54
N PHE A 18 13.50 -11.17 -0.57
CA PHE A 18 12.59 -12.29 -0.82
C PHE A 18 12.68 -12.79 -2.26
N GLY A 19 12.42 -14.09 -2.46
CA GLY A 19 12.41 -14.72 -3.77
C GLY A 19 13.77 -14.81 -4.47
N GLN A 20 14.88 -14.63 -3.74
CA GLN A 20 16.22 -14.68 -4.30
C GLN A 20 16.69 -16.14 -4.46
N VAL A 21 17.14 -16.50 -5.66
CA VAL A 21 17.70 -17.83 -5.92
C VAL A 21 19.07 -17.94 -5.26
N GLY A 22 19.24 -18.93 -4.37
CA GLY A 22 20.54 -19.20 -3.73
C GLY A 22 20.93 -18.28 -2.59
N ALA A 23 20.05 -17.37 -2.13
CA ALA A 23 20.29 -16.60 -0.93
C ALA A 23 20.14 -17.47 0.32
N GLN A 24 21.16 -17.46 1.19
CA GLN A 24 21.09 -18.19 2.48
C GLN A 24 20.20 -17.49 3.52
N GLN A 25 19.81 -16.24 3.28
CA GLN A 25 18.98 -15.44 4.17
C GLN A 25 17.95 -14.65 3.34
N GLY A 26 16.69 -14.71 3.74
CA GLY A 26 15.58 -14.01 3.11
C GLY A 26 14.28 -14.77 3.26
N LEU A 27 13.19 -14.16 2.82
CA LEU A 27 11.88 -14.80 2.76
C LEU A 27 11.74 -15.56 1.43
N ALA A 28 10.91 -16.60 1.43
CA ALA A 28 10.44 -17.21 0.20
C ALA A 28 9.71 -16.14 -0.64
N GLY A 29 9.86 -16.18 -1.94
CA GLY A 29 9.09 -15.31 -2.84
C GLY A 29 7.75 -15.93 -3.18
N LEU A 30 6.84 -15.09 -3.68
CA LEU A 30 5.60 -15.60 -4.23
C LEU A 30 5.88 -16.31 -5.56
N GLU A 31 5.28 -17.46 -5.73
CA GLU A 31 5.35 -18.24 -6.97
C GLU A 31 3.95 -18.61 -7.42
N PHE A 32 3.61 -18.23 -8.65
CA PHE A 32 2.30 -18.49 -9.23
C PHE A 32 2.44 -19.44 -10.41
N GLU A 33 1.66 -20.50 -10.39
CA GLU A 33 1.52 -21.38 -11.56
C GLU A 33 0.56 -20.77 -12.57
N LEU A 34 0.97 -20.79 -13.83
CA LEU A 34 0.18 -20.35 -14.97
C LEU A 34 -0.17 -21.56 -15.85
N PRO A 35 -1.11 -21.41 -16.81
CA PRO A 35 -1.38 -22.44 -17.80
C PRO A 35 -0.11 -22.92 -18.53
N ASN A 36 -0.13 -24.16 -19.00
CA ASN A 36 0.99 -24.80 -19.72
C ASN A 36 2.27 -24.95 -18.88
N GLN A 37 2.15 -25.17 -17.57
CA GLN A 37 3.27 -25.39 -16.64
C GLN A 37 4.26 -24.21 -16.56
N ARG A 38 3.84 -23.04 -16.95
CA ARG A 38 4.60 -21.80 -16.80
C ARG A 38 4.48 -21.29 -15.36
N ARG A 39 5.47 -20.49 -14.93
CA ARG A 39 5.49 -19.94 -13.58
C ARG A 39 5.92 -18.48 -13.58
N VAL A 40 5.29 -17.70 -12.73
CA VAL A 40 5.74 -16.35 -12.37
C VAL A 40 6.33 -16.40 -10.98
N LYS A 41 7.56 -15.92 -10.84
CA LYS A 41 8.25 -15.78 -9.54
C LYS A 41 8.43 -14.31 -9.24
N VAL A 42 7.93 -13.88 -8.08
CA VAL A 42 8.08 -12.51 -7.61
C VAL A 42 9.23 -12.45 -6.63
N ARG A 43 10.13 -11.50 -6.85
CA ARG A 43 11.28 -11.25 -5.99
C ARG A 43 11.43 -9.77 -5.70
N GLY A 44 12.02 -9.44 -4.58
CA GLY A 44 12.22 -8.06 -4.21
C GLY A 44 12.97 -7.88 -2.90
N LYS A 45 12.83 -6.69 -2.36
CA LYS A 45 13.39 -6.28 -1.08
C LYS A 45 12.37 -5.43 -0.35
N ILE A 46 12.06 -5.81 0.88
CA ILE A 46 11.17 -5.08 1.78
C ILE A 46 12.05 -4.19 2.65
N ASP A 47 11.78 -2.88 2.65
CA ASP A 47 12.61 -1.93 3.38
C ASP A 47 12.57 -2.18 4.89
N ARG A 48 11.35 -2.42 5.44
CA ARG A 48 11.19 -2.68 6.88
C ARG A 48 9.93 -3.51 7.15
N ILE A 49 10.08 -4.47 8.06
CA ILE A 49 8.99 -5.23 8.66
C ILE A 49 8.86 -4.80 10.11
N ASP A 50 7.67 -4.40 10.52
CA ASP A 50 7.35 -4.00 11.88
C ASP A 50 6.48 -5.08 12.56
N GLN A 51 6.65 -5.24 13.86
CA GLN A 51 5.91 -6.19 14.69
C GLN A 51 5.29 -5.49 15.90
N LEU A 52 4.10 -5.93 16.24
CA LEU A 52 3.44 -5.71 17.52
C LEU A 52 3.06 -7.06 18.10
N THR A 53 3.41 -7.37 19.34
CA THR A 53 3.03 -8.61 20.02
C THR A 53 2.21 -8.31 21.26
N LEU A 54 1.04 -8.92 21.35
CA LEU A 54 0.11 -8.79 22.47
C LEU A 54 -0.49 -10.18 22.77
N ASN A 55 -0.36 -10.64 24.01
CA ASN A 55 -1.01 -11.86 24.49
C ASN A 55 -0.92 -13.06 23.51
N ASN A 56 0.28 -13.35 23.00
CA ASN A 56 0.54 -14.42 22.01
C ASN A 56 -0.06 -14.18 20.61
N GLN A 57 -0.61 -12.99 20.33
CA GLN A 57 -0.98 -12.52 19.01
C GLN A 57 0.11 -11.59 18.48
N ALA A 58 0.70 -11.91 17.34
CA ALA A 58 1.60 -11.02 16.62
C ALA A 58 0.85 -10.32 15.49
N TYR A 59 1.10 -9.02 15.33
CA TYR A 59 0.68 -8.25 14.17
C TYR A 59 1.93 -7.89 13.37
N LEU A 60 1.94 -8.19 12.08
CA LEU A 60 3.03 -7.85 11.17
C LEU A 60 2.59 -6.77 10.20
N GLY A 61 3.39 -5.73 10.11
CA GLY A 61 3.20 -4.64 9.15
C GLY A 61 4.45 -4.46 8.30
N ILE A 62 4.27 -3.95 7.09
CA ILE A 62 5.38 -3.55 6.24
C ILE A 62 5.46 -2.04 6.15
N VAL A 63 6.68 -1.51 6.04
CA VAL A 63 6.92 -0.09 5.82
C VAL A 63 7.86 0.08 4.64
N ASP A 64 7.44 0.86 3.68
CA ASP A 64 8.20 1.22 2.49
C ASP A 64 8.53 2.72 2.53
N TYR A 65 9.78 3.06 2.35
CA TYR A 65 10.27 4.43 2.43
C TYR A 65 10.17 5.14 1.09
N LYS A 66 9.52 6.30 1.08
CA LYS A 66 9.35 7.10 -0.13
C LYS A 66 10.02 8.47 -0.03
N SER A 67 10.72 8.86 -1.07
CA SER A 67 11.34 10.19 -1.20
C SER A 67 10.35 11.29 -1.60
N SER A 68 9.16 10.93 -2.10
CA SER A 68 8.09 11.85 -2.48
C SER A 68 6.79 11.47 -1.79
N GLN A 69 5.80 12.37 -1.79
CA GLN A 69 4.51 12.10 -1.19
C GLN A 69 3.80 10.96 -1.93
N HIS A 70 3.55 9.88 -1.20
CA HIS A 70 2.82 8.71 -1.66
C HIS A 70 1.71 8.39 -0.68
N SER A 71 0.57 7.96 -1.21
CA SER A 71 -0.54 7.42 -0.43
C SER A 71 -1.04 6.14 -1.10
N PHE A 72 -1.55 5.22 -0.30
CA PHE A 72 -2.15 4.01 -0.85
C PHE A 72 -3.47 4.35 -1.55
N SER A 73 -3.58 3.92 -2.79
CA SER A 73 -4.76 4.12 -3.63
C SER A 73 -5.42 2.77 -3.93
N PHE A 74 -6.60 2.53 -3.38
CA PHE A 74 -7.41 1.34 -3.68
C PHE A 74 -7.69 1.22 -5.18
N ARG A 75 -7.99 2.34 -5.84
CA ARG A 75 -8.20 2.38 -7.28
C ARG A 75 -6.96 1.93 -8.05
N ASP A 76 -5.79 2.44 -7.67
CA ASP A 76 -4.55 2.08 -8.35
C ASP A 76 -4.18 0.61 -8.09
N ALA A 77 -4.46 0.07 -6.89
CA ALA A 77 -4.33 -1.35 -6.59
C ALA A 77 -5.30 -2.19 -7.46
N TYR A 78 -6.56 -1.78 -7.56
CA TYR A 78 -7.56 -2.46 -8.39
C TYR A 78 -7.16 -2.55 -9.87
N TYR A 79 -6.55 -1.49 -10.41
CA TYR A 79 -6.11 -1.47 -11.80
C TYR A 79 -4.67 -2.00 -12.03
N GLY A 80 -4.02 -2.55 -11.02
CA GLY A 80 -2.67 -3.11 -11.13
C GLY A 80 -1.54 -2.09 -11.18
N LEU A 81 -1.77 -0.85 -10.70
CA LEU A 81 -0.78 0.23 -10.68
C LEU A 81 -0.04 0.35 -9.34
N ALA A 82 -0.46 -0.38 -8.31
CA ALA A 82 0.09 -0.34 -6.97
C ALA A 82 0.19 -1.74 -6.35
N LEU A 83 0.92 -2.65 -7.02
CA LEU A 83 1.05 -4.06 -6.61
C LEU A 83 1.99 -4.25 -5.40
N GLN A 84 2.97 -3.36 -5.22
CA GLN A 84 4.09 -3.52 -4.30
C GLN A 84 3.68 -3.81 -2.86
N MET A 85 2.79 -3.00 -2.29
CA MET A 85 2.46 -3.06 -0.87
C MET A 85 1.72 -4.33 -0.49
N LEU A 86 0.77 -4.76 -1.33
CA LEU A 86 0.01 -6.00 -1.10
C LEU A 86 0.93 -7.22 -1.27
N THR A 87 1.77 -7.23 -2.31
CA THR A 87 2.77 -8.28 -2.54
C THR A 87 3.75 -8.43 -1.37
N TYR A 88 4.24 -7.31 -0.83
CA TYR A 88 5.17 -7.35 0.31
C TYR A 88 4.49 -7.86 1.58
N LEU A 89 3.28 -7.37 1.86
CA LEU A 89 2.51 -7.82 3.02
C LEU A 89 2.20 -9.31 2.92
N GLU A 90 1.76 -9.79 1.78
CA GLU A 90 1.49 -11.20 1.53
C GLU A 90 2.74 -12.06 1.73
N THR A 91 3.88 -11.66 1.14
CA THR A 91 5.15 -12.38 1.30
C THR A 91 5.52 -12.56 2.77
N VAL A 92 5.36 -11.51 3.59
CA VAL A 92 5.65 -11.55 5.02
C VAL A 92 4.68 -12.47 5.77
N LEU A 93 3.40 -12.44 5.40
CA LEU A 93 2.37 -13.26 6.05
C LEU A 93 2.49 -14.75 5.67
N GLN A 94 2.85 -15.06 4.43
CA GLN A 94 3.05 -16.45 3.99
C GLN A 94 4.27 -17.09 4.61
N ASP A 95 5.38 -16.36 4.74
CA ASP A 95 6.65 -16.88 5.28
C ASP A 95 6.95 -16.36 6.69
N GLN A 96 5.90 -16.13 7.48
CA GLN A 96 5.99 -15.63 8.85
C GLN A 96 6.87 -16.52 9.77
N ALA A 97 6.93 -17.82 9.50
CA ALA A 97 7.74 -18.76 10.26
C ALA A 97 9.24 -18.54 10.12
N ALA A 98 9.68 -17.86 9.07
CA ALA A 98 11.10 -17.50 8.89
C ALA A 98 11.52 -16.32 9.78
N ILE A 99 10.57 -15.53 10.29
CA ILE A 99 10.84 -14.28 11.03
C ILE A 99 10.27 -14.28 12.45
N LEU A 100 9.34 -15.17 12.77
CA LEU A 100 8.71 -15.27 14.08
C LEU A 100 8.91 -16.64 14.71
N PRO A 101 8.89 -16.74 16.06
CA PRO A 101 8.88 -18.03 16.75
C PRO A 101 7.69 -18.89 16.30
N ALA A 102 7.92 -20.19 16.19
CA ALA A 102 6.87 -21.18 15.98
C ALA A 102 5.76 -21.01 17.03
N GLN A 103 4.48 -21.17 16.62
CA GLN A 103 3.27 -21.06 17.43
C GLN A 103 2.72 -19.62 17.63
N SER A 104 3.30 -18.58 17.06
CA SER A 104 2.68 -17.25 17.07
C SER A 104 1.42 -17.26 16.21
N LYS A 105 0.31 -16.76 16.75
CA LYS A 105 -0.85 -16.40 15.93
C LYS A 105 -0.53 -15.08 15.25
N VAL A 106 -0.61 -15.02 13.93
CA VAL A 106 -0.21 -13.82 13.18
C VAL A 106 -1.42 -13.21 12.47
N LYS A 107 -1.52 -11.90 12.57
CA LYS A 107 -2.45 -11.06 11.80
C LYS A 107 -1.67 -9.98 11.04
N PRO A 108 -2.16 -9.46 9.92
CA PRO A 108 -1.62 -8.24 9.34
C PRO A 108 -1.85 -7.05 10.26
N ALA A 109 -0.86 -6.17 10.41
CA ALA A 109 -1.07 -4.84 10.98
C ALA A 109 -1.49 -3.86 9.90
N GLY A 110 -0.86 -3.97 8.74
CA GLY A 110 -1.08 -3.10 7.60
C GLY A 110 0.13 -3.00 6.68
N ALA A 111 0.03 -2.10 5.73
CA ALA A 111 1.08 -1.83 4.77
C ALA A 111 1.22 -0.31 4.60
N PHE A 112 2.37 0.25 4.96
CA PHE A 112 2.57 1.67 5.20
C PHE A 112 3.65 2.26 4.31
N TYR A 113 3.40 3.46 3.79
CA TYR A 113 4.40 4.37 3.27
C TYR A 113 4.87 5.31 4.37
N LEU A 114 6.17 5.58 4.42
CA LEU A 114 6.77 6.59 5.29
C LEU A 114 7.68 7.50 4.48
N HIS A 115 7.44 8.80 4.57
CA HIS A 115 8.24 9.78 3.85
C HIS A 115 9.55 10.08 4.57
N LEU A 116 10.66 10.09 3.80
CA LEU A 116 12.01 10.38 4.32
C LEU A 116 12.45 11.84 4.13
N GLN A 117 11.83 12.57 3.19
CA GLN A 117 12.23 13.95 2.92
C GLN A 117 11.62 14.92 3.91
N ASN A 118 12.36 15.99 4.22
CA ASN A 118 11.80 17.10 4.95
C ASN A 118 10.58 17.65 4.23
N PRO A 119 9.45 17.77 4.92
CA PRO A 119 8.23 18.23 4.31
C PRO A 119 8.40 19.67 3.82
N THR A 120 8.06 19.91 2.58
CA THR A 120 7.99 21.24 1.99
C THR A 120 6.54 21.64 1.80
N MET A 121 6.17 22.79 2.31
CA MET A 121 4.83 23.35 2.07
C MET A 121 4.92 24.45 1.01
N SER A 122 4.10 24.35 -0.04
CA SER A 122 4.01 25.45 -0.97
C SER A 122 3.23 26.61 -0.35
N LEU A 123 3.68 27.85 -0.60
CA LEU A 123 2.98 29.07 -0.16
C LEU A 123 1.52 29.15 -0.65
N LYS A 124 1.16 28.40 -1.70
CA LYS A 124 -0.22 28.29 -2.18
C LYS A 124 -1.13 27.46 -1.26
N GLN A 125 -0.55 26.51 -0.51
CA GLN A 125 -1.29 25.68 0.47
C GLN A 125 -1.52 26.45 1.79
N LEU A 126 -0.71 27.44 2.06
CA LEU A 126 -0.85 28.37 3.17
C LEU A 126 -1.51 29.65 2.64
N ASN A 127 -2.81 29.81 2.87
CA ASN A 127 -3.50 31.04 2.58
C ASN A 127 -2.76 32.20 3.30
N LYS A 128 -2.45 33.32 2.61
CA LYS A 128 -1.65 34.42 3.16
C LYS A 128 -2.15 34.93 4.52
N GLN A 129 -3.48 34.84 4.76
CA GLN A 129 -4.07 35.19 6.07
C GLN A 129 -3.77 34.15 7.17
N LYS A 130 -3.63 32.87 6.83
CA LYS A 130 -3.22 31.82 7.77
C LYS A 130 -1.73 31.92 8.13
N LEU A 131 -0.88 32.30 7.19
CA LEU A 131 0.57 32.44 7.41
C LEU A 131 0.89 33.51 8.45
N ALA A 132 0.16 34.64 8.44
CA ALA A 132 0.35 35.73 9.39
C ALA A 132 -0.18 35.41 10.81
N GLN A 133 -1.00 34.37 10.95
CA GLN A 133 -1.64 33.96 12.20
C GLN A 133 -1.03 32.68 12.79
N LEU A 134 -0.23 31.93 12.01
CA LEU A 134 0.42 30.72 12.49
C LEU A 134 1.52 31.03 13.49
N GLN A 135 1.34 30.57 14.71
CA GLN A 135 2.43 30.54 15.69
C GLN A 135 3.44 29.47 15.25
N LYS A 136 4.73 29.66 15.62
CA LYS A 136 5.81 28.74 15.19
C LYS A 136 5.51 27.26 15.50
N GLY A 137 4.84 26.96 16.61
CA GLY A 137 4.46 25.59 16.98
C GLY A 137 3.37 24.96 16.10
N GLU A 138 2.47 25.76 15.51
CA GLU A 138 1.45 25.24 14.59
C GLU A 138 2.04 24.88 13.22
N LEU A 139 3.06 25.63 12.76
CA LEU A 139 3.78 25.29 11.54
C LEU A 139 4.57 23.99 11.72
N ASP A 140 5.26 23.84 12.85
CA ASP A 140 6.00 22.62 13.18
C ASP A 140 5.05 21.41 13.24
N GLN A 141 3.85 21.56 13.79
CA GLN A 141 2.86 20.49 13.81
C GLN A 141 2.37 20.12 12.40
N LEU A 142 2.08 21.11 11.55
CA LEU A 142 1.69 20.87 10.16
C LEU A 142 2.80 20.18 9.35
N LEU A 143 4.04 20.46 9.65
CA LEU A 143 5.19 19.78 9.06
C LEU A 143 5.32 18.34 9.57
N LEU A 144 5.15 18.14 10.89
CA LEU A 144 5.16 16.81 11.50
C LEU A 144 4.04 15.90 10.98
N ASP A 145 2.87 16.48 10.67
CA ASP A 145 1.74 15.73 10.10
C ASP A 145 2.03 15.11 8.72
N GLN A 146 3.08 15.57 8.04
CA GLN A 146 3.52 14.98 6.76
C GLN A 146 4.36 13.70 6.94
N PHE A 147 4.84 13.42 8.15
CA PHE A 147 5.57 12.20 8.48
C PHE A 147 4.67 11.07 9.00
N LYS A 148 3.36 11.14 8.73
CA LYS A 148 2.45 10.06 9.10
C LYS A 148 2.69 8.82 8.26
N TYR A 149 2.47 7.67 8.88
CA TYR A 149 2.31 6.43 8.18
C TYR A 149 1.02 6.48 7.34
N ASP A 150 1.17 6.39 6.03
CA ASP A 150 0.05 6.37 5.10
C ASP A 150 -0.05 4.97 4.47
N GLY A 151 -1.23 4.37 4.43
CA GLY A 151 -1.39 3.04 3.85
C GLY A 151 -2.60 2.31 4.39
N LEU A 152 -2.66 1.02 4.14
CA LEU A 152 -3.71 0.13 4.64
C LEU A 152 -3.47 -0.19 6.11
N ILE A 153 -4.54 -0.18 6.90
CA ILE A 153 -4.51 -0.51 8.33
C ILE A 153 -5.62 -1.54 8.59
N LEU A 154 -5.31 -2.64 9.27
CA LEU A 154 -6.34 -3.58 9.69
C LEU A 154 -7.28 -2.91 10.71
N ASN A 155 -8.58 -3.02 10.49
CA ASN A 155 -9.61 -2.55 11.40
C ASN A 155 -9.79 -3.54 12.58
N ASP A 156 -8.81 -3.52 13.47
CA ASP A 156 -8.78 -4.31 14.71
C ASP A 156 -8.56 -3.33 15.87
N GLU A 157 -9.51 -3.24 16.79
CA GLU A 157 -9.50 -2.26 17.87
C GLU A 157 -8.24 -2.38 18.74
N THR A 158 -7.84 -3.62 19.06
CA THR A 158 -6.63 -3.90 19.85
C THR A 158 -5.38 -3.41 19.13
N LEU A 159 -5.30 -3.61 17.83
CA LEU A 159 -4.20 -3.07 17.01
C LEU A 159 -4.20 -1.54 17.04
N LEU A 160 -5.34 -0.92 16.73
CA LEU A 160 -5.46 0.54 16.59
C LEU A 160 -5.11 1.29 17.88
N GLU A 161 -5.50 0.77 19.05
CA GLU A 161 -5.11 1.32 20.35
C GLU A 161 -3.61 1.24 20.61
N ASN A 162 -2.93 0.27 20.02
CA ASN A 162 -1.48 0.07 20.17
C ASN A 162 -0.64 0.76 19.07
N LEU A 163 -1.26 1.15 17.96
CA LEU A 163 -0.62 1.98 16.95
C LEU A 163 -0.37 3.42 17.45
N ASP A 164 -1.26 3.94 18.30
CA ASP A 164 -1.06 5.23 18.97
C ASP A 164 -1.58 5.18 20.41
N THR A 165 -0.72 4.77 21.32
CA THR A 165 -1.05 4.53 22.73
C THR A 165 -1.40 5.78 23.53
N ALA A 166 -1.06 6.97 23.01
CA ALA A 166 -1.35 8.25 23.65
C ALA A 166 -2.60 8.93 23.06
N LEU A 167 -3.32 8.28 22.13
CA LEU A 167 -4.50 8.84 21.49
C LEU A 167 -5.76 8.56 22.31
N GLU A 168 -6.20 9.53 23.10
CA GLU A 168 -7.48 9.46 23.81
C GLU A 168 -8.68 9.73 22.89
N SER A 169 -8.60 10.77 22.07
CA SER A 169 -9.60 11.13 21.05
C SER A 169 -9.01 12.06 19.99
N GLY A 170 -9.68 12.17 18.84
CA GLY A 170 -9.23 13.01 17.72
C GLY A 170 -8.38 12.26 16.72
N TYR A 171 -7.62 12.98 15.93
CA TYR A 171 -6.78 12.42 14.87
C TYR A 171 -5.41 11.99 15.42
N SER A 172 -4.95 10.80 15.04
CA SER A 172 -3.60 10.37 15.35
C SER A 172 -2.57 11.25 14.61
N PRO A 173 -1.51 11.70 15.28
CA PRO A 173 -0.38 12.34 14.63
C PRO A 173 0.55 11.34 13.92
N LEU A 174 0.40 10.03 14.16
CA LEU A 174 1.27 9.00 13.60
C LEU A 174 0.66 8.29 12.40
N PHE A 175 -0.65 8.04 12.42
CA PHE A 175 -1.37 7.27 11.42
C PHE A 175 -2.61 8.03 10.92
N ASN A 176 -3.11 7.64 9.75
CA ASN A 176 -4.27 8.28 9.15
C ASN A 176 -5.59 7.69 9.68
N PHE A 177 -5.81 7.76 10.98
CA PHE A 177 -7.10 7.42 11.59
C PHE A 177 -7.50 8.42 12.69
N ASN A 178 -8.77 8.39 13.03
CA ASN A 178 -9.39 9.21 14.06
C ASN A 178 -10.08 8.33 15.11
N ARG A 179 -9.87 8.64 16.39
CA ARG A 179 -10.61 8.07 17.51
C ARG A 179 -11.69 9.06 17.95
N PRO A 180 -12.98 8.82 17.65
CA PRO A 180 -14.06 9.65 18.17
C PRO A 180 -14.12 9.56 19.71
N LYS A 181 -14.74 10.55 20.35
CA LYS A 181 -15.02 10.49 21.81
C LYS A 181 -15.92 9.32 22.20
N SER A 182 -16.74 8.85 21.27
CA SER A 182 -17.55 7.64 21.38
C SER A 182 -17.65 6.95 20.02
N GLY A 183 -17.66 5.62 20.04
CA GLY A 183 -17.76 4.80 18.84
C GLY A 183 -16.41 4.30 18.30
N ALA A 184 -16.48 3.57 17.18
CA ALA A 184 -15.34 2.91 16.57
C ALA A 184 -14.36 3.89 15.92
N PHE A 185 -13.10 3.47 15.76
CA PHE A 185 -12.10 4.19 14.97
C PHE A 185 -12.58 4.43 13.54
N LYS A 186 -12.14 5.53 12.94
CA LYS A 186 -12.55 5.95 11.59
C LYS A 186 -11.36 6.31 10.73
N SER A 187 -11.30 5.74 9.54
CA SER A 187 -10.39 6.14 8.47
C SER A 187 -10.90 5.58 7.14
N LYS A 188 -10.47 6.19 6.05
CA LYS A 188 -10.67 5.66 4.69
C LYS A 188 -9.69 4.54 4.34
N GLN A 189 -8.71 4.29 5.21
CA GLN A 189 -7.64 3.31 5.04
C GLN A 189 -7.82 2.07 5.93
N LEU A 190 -8.86 2.05 6.77
CA LEU A 190 -9.21 0.88 7.56
C LEU A 190 -9.89 -0.15 6.66
N VAL A 191 -9.40 -1.38 6.76
CA VAL A 191 -9.95 -2.55 6.08
C VAL A 191 -10.17 -3.68 7.08
N THR A 192 -11.24 -4.44 6.89
CA THR A 192 -11.44 -5.68 7.63
C THR A 192 -10.42 -6.73 7.18
N LEU A 193 -10.27 -7.80 7.93
CA LEU A 193 -9.38 -8.91 7.54
C LEU A 193 -9.82 -9.54 6.20
N ASP A 194 -11.13 -9.68 6.02
CA ASP A 194 -11.71 -10.23 4.81
C ASP A 194 -11.44 -9.32 3.59
N GLU A 195 -11.73 -8.02 3.70
CA GLU A 195 -11.41 -7.05 2.65
C GLU A 195 -9.92 -7.04 2.28
N LEU A 196 -9.03 -7.18 3.28
CA LEU A 196 -7.59 -7.24 3.02
C LEU A 196 -7.20 -8.53 2.29
N GLN A 197 -7.77 -9.67 2.67
CA GLN A 197 -7.56 -10.94 1.98
C GLN A 197 -8.03 -10.87 0.53
N GLN A 198 -9.18 -10.27 0.28
CA GLN A 198 -9.71 -10.05 -1.06
C GLN A 198 -8.83 -9.12 -1.91
N LEU A 199 -8.29 -8.06 -1.30
CA LEU A 199 -7.31 -7.19 -1.96
C LEU A 199 -6.04 -7.94 -2.37
N ILE A 200 -5.53 -8.82 -1.50
CA ILE A 200 -4.35 -9.65 -1.77
C ILE A 200 -4.68 -10.65 -2.89
N ALA A 201 -5.80 -11.35 -2.81
CA ALA A 201 -6.22 -12.30 -3.84
C ALA A 201 -6.39 -11.64 -5.22
N HIS A 202 -6.96 -10.42 -5.25
CA HIS A 202 -7.05 -9.62 -6.47
C HIS A 202 -5.67 -9.23 -7.02
N ASN A 203 -4.74 -8.83 -6.14
CA ASN A 203 -3.34 -8.53 -6.50
C ASN A 203 -2.65 -9.72 -7.18
N ASP A 204 -2.85 -10.94 -6.65
CA ASP A 204 -2.32 -12.16 -7.22
C ASP A 204 -2.86 -12.45 -8.62
N GLN A 205 -4.15 -12.21 -8.82
CA GLN A 205 -4.78 -12.37 -10.12
C GLN A 205 -4.19 -11.40 -11.15
N LEU A 206 -3.94 -10.15 -10.75
CA LEU A 206 -3.29 -9.16 -11.61
C LEU A 206 -1.86 -9.58 -11.98
N ILE A 207 -1.10 -10.15 -11.04
CA ILE A 207 0.25 -10.65 -11.28
C ILE A 207 0.20 -11.85 -12.26
N LYS A 208 -0.73 -12.78 -12.05
CA LYS A 208 -0.93 -13.94 -12.94
C LYS A 208 -1.32 -13.48 -14.34
N ALA A 209 -2.30 -12.59 -14.46
CA ALA A 209 -2.75 -12.06 -15.75
C ALA A 209 -1.61 -11.33 -16.49
N ALA A 210 -0.80 -10.53 -15.78
CA ALA A 210 0.37 -9.90 -16.36
C ALA A 210 1.40 -10.93 -16.85
N GLY A 211 1.61 -12.01 -16.09
CA GLY A 211 2.46 -13.11 -16.49
C GLY A 211 1.96 -13.81 -17.77
N GLU A 212 0.67 -14.10 -17.85
CA GLU A 212 0.05 -14.69 -19.05
C GLU A 212 0.20 -13.80 -20.29
N ALA A 213 -0.07 -12.48 -20.12
CA ALA A 213 0.09 -11.49 -21.19
C ALA A 213 1.54 -11.42 -21.71
N ILE A 214 2.52 -11.43 -20.80
CA ILE A 214 3.95 -11.46 -21.15
C ILE A 214 4.27 -12.75 -21.95
N PHE A 215 3.82 -13.91 -21.48
CA PHE A 215 4.05 -15.18 -22.17
C PHE A 215 3.29 -15.30 -23.50
N ALA A 216 2.17 -14.61 -23.65
CA ALA A 216 1.44 -14.50 -24.91
C ALA A 216 2.09 -13.54 -25.90
N GLY A 217 3.10 -12.75 -25.47
CA GLY A 217 3.75 -11.74 -26.30
C GLY A 217 2.88 -10.50 -26.53
N GLU A 218 1.95 -10.20 -25.62
CA GLU A 218 1.15 -8.99 -25.69
C GLU A 218 2.02 -7.73 -25.57
N ASN A 219 1.99 -6.90 -26.59
CA ASN A 219 2.78 -5.69 -26.70
C ASN A 219 1.97 -4.47 -27.19
N ALA A 220 0.64 -4.55 -27.14
CA ALA A 220 -0.22 -3.46 -27.57
C ALA A 220 0.05 -2.18 -26.76
N LEU A 221 0.17 -1.06 -27.46
CA LEU A 221 0.42 0.24 -26.85
C LEU A 221 -0.91 0.86 -26.36
N ASN A 222 -1.32 0.48 -25.16
CA ASN A 222 -2.56 0.93 -24.50
C ASN A 222 -2.25 1.68 -23.20
N PRO A 223 -1.70 2.91 -23.26
CA PRO A 223 -1.33 3.65 -22.07
C PRO A 223 -2.56 3.99 -21.23
N ILE A 224 -2.36 4.02 -19.92
CA ILE A 224 -3.41 4.35 -18.96
C ILE A 224 -3.73 5.85 -19.07
N MET A 225 -5.04 6.14 -19.07
CA MET A 225 -5.59 7.48 -18.90
C MET A 225 -6.38 7.55 -17.61
N ARG A 226 -5.94 8.39 -16.68
CA ARG A 226 -6.62 8.62 -15.39
C ARG A 226 -7.82 9.55 -15.54
N PRO A 227 -8.76 9.58 -14.57
CA PRO A 227 -9.93 10.47 -14.63
C PRO A 227 -9.58 11.96 -14.72
N ASP A 228 -8.44 12.38 -14.18
CA ASP A 228 -7.90 13.74 -14.26
C ASP A 228 -7.19 14.05 -15.59
N ARG A 229 -7.30 13.14 -16.57
CA ARG A 229 -6.66 13.18 -17.89
C ARG A 229 -5.13 13.09 -17.86
N THR A 230 -4.52 12.78 -16.73
CA THR A 230 -3.10 12.40 -16.73
C THR A 230 -2.93 11.01 -17.33
N ASN A 231 -1.86 10.80 -18.09
CA ASN A 231 -1.60 9.51 -18.73
C ASN A 231 -0.15 9.07 -18.52
N ALA A 232 0.08 7.77 -18.68
CA ALA A 232 1.38 7.16 -18.45
C ALA A 232 2.49 7.68 -19.37
N LEU A 233 2.15 8.18 -20.56
CA LEU A 233 3.14 8.68 -21.52
C LEU A 233 3.61 10.11 -21.21
N THR A 234 2.84 10.89 -20.43
CA THR A 234 3.17 12.30 -20.17
C THR A 234 4.55 12.47 -19.54
N MET A 235 4.89 11.56 -18.62
CA MET A 235 6.17 11.58 -17.88
C MET A 235 7.16 10.52 -18.38
N SER A 236 6.84 9.79 -19.45
CA SER A 236 7.71 8.77 -20.00
C SER A 236 8.88 9.39 -20.77
N PRO A 237 10.14 9.01 -20.46
CA PRO A 237 11.30 9.41 -21.27
C PRO A 237 11.27 8.79 -22.67
N TYR A 238 10.45 7.77 -22.89
CA TYR A 238 10.34 7.05 -24.18
C TYR A 238 9.18 7.51 -25.03
N LYS A 239 8.50 8.61 -24.69
CA LYS A 239 7.34 9.13 -25.41
C LYS A 239 7.59 9.29 -26.92
N SER A 240 8.77 9.78 -27.30
CA SER A 240 9.18 9.94 -28.70
C SER A 240 9.38 8.63 -29.44
N ILE A 241 9.72 7.55 -28.72
CA ILE A 241 9.93 6.22 -29.30
C ILE A 241 8.58 5.55 -29.59
N PHE A 242 7.65 5.67 -28.65
CA PHE A 242 6.32 5.06 -28.78
C PHE A 242 5.48 5.64 -29.90
N GLN A 243 5.69 6.90 -30.26
CA GLN A 243 4.92 7.61 -31.31
C GLN A 243 3.41 7.41 -31.19
N PHE A 244 2.92 7.36 -29.95
CA PHE A 244 1.50 7.14 -29.67
C PHE A 244 0.68 8.32 -30.20
N ASP A 245 -0.25 8.01 -31.11
CA ASP A 245 -1.23 8.94 -31.64
C ASP A 245 -2.63 8.36 -31.46
N ALA A 246 -3.44 8.99 -30.60
CA ALA A 246 -4.81 8.56 -30.32
C ALA A 246 -5.77 8.70 -31.54
N MET A 247 -5.32 9.30 -32.63
CA MET A 247 -6.07 9.37 -33.90
C MET A 247 -5.95 8.08 -34.71
N LEU A 248 -4.95 7.25 -34.40
CA LEU A 248 -4.76 5.96 -35.07
C LEU A 248 -5.68 4.88 -34.44
N PRO A 249 -6.37 4.07 -35.26
CA PRO A 249 -7.30 3.06 -34.76
C PRO A 249 -6.68 2.02 -33.83
N GLU A 250 -5.39 1.70 -34.03
CA GLU A 250 -4.61 0.75 -33.24
C GLU A 250 -4.17 1.29 -31.87
N ASN A 251 -4.19 2.62 -31.68
CA ASN A 251 -3.73 3.29 -30.47
C ASN A 251 -4.93 3.69 -29.59
N ASN A 252 -5.05 3.05 -28.44
CA ASN A 252 -6.15 3.31 -27.52
C ASN A 252 -5.64 3.58 -26.11
N TYR A 253 -6.29 4.51 -25.40
CA TYR A 253 -6.10 4.69 -23.98
C TYR A 253 -6.92 3.65 -23.19
N ARG A 254 -6.30 3.01 -22.21
CA ARG A 254 -7.01 2.28 -21.17
C ARG A 254 -7.56 3.28 -20.15
N GLN A 255 -8.85 3.60 -20.28
CA GLN A 255 -9.54 4.57 -19.42
C GLN A 255 -9.75 3.97 -18.03
N LEU A 256 -9.33 4.68 -16.98
CA LEU A 256 -9.61 4.32 -15.60
C LEU A 256 -10.86 5.05 -15.10
N SER A 257 -11.80 4.31 -14.49
CA SER A 257 -12.96 4.91 -13.85
C SER A 257 -12.58 5.61 -12.53
N ALA A 258 -13.30 6.67 -12.18
CA ALA A 258 -13.18 7.32 -10.88
C ALA A 258 -13.92 6.49 -9.83
N LEU A 259 -13.24 5.49 -9.26
CA LEU A 259 -13.78 4.65 -8.19
C LEU A 259 -13.31 5.18 -6.84
N ASP A 260 -14.22 5.26 -5.87
CA ASP A 260 -13.87 5.43 -4.47
C ASP A 260 -13.51 4.08 -3.80
N ASN A 261 -13.03 4.12 -2.57
CA ASN A 261 -12.56 2.93 -1.89
C ASN A 261 -13.66 1.87 -1.69
N GLN A 262 -14.89 2.29 -1.39
CA GLN A 262 -16.00 1.36 -1.19
C GLN A 262 -16.42 0.70 -2.50
N ALA A 263 -16.46 1.47 -3.59
CA ALA A 263 -16.76 0.93 -4.92
C ALA A 263 -15.69 -0.05 -5.39
N VAL A 264 -14.42 0.18 -5.05
CA VAL A 264 -13.33 -0.76 -5.35
C VAL A 264 -13.52 -2.07 -4.58
N LEU A 265 -13.70 -1.99 -3.26
CA LEU A 265 -13.90 -3.18 -2.41
C LEU A 265 -15.12 -3.98 -2.87
N ALA A 266 -16.25 -3.32 -3.13
CA ALA A 266 -17.45 -3.98 -3.64
C ALA A 266 -17.20 -4.68 -4.99
N LYS A 267 -16.43 -4.08 -5.90
CA LYS A 267 -16.10 -4.71 -7.19
C LYS A 267 -15.22 -5.95 -7.03
N ILE A 268 -14.23 -5.89 -6.13
CA ILE A 268 -13.34 -7.03 -5.85
C ILE A 268 -14.15 -8.16 -5.24
N MET A 269 -14.98 -7.90 -4.23
CA MET A 269 -15.79 -8.90 -3.56
C MET A 269 -16.80 -9.56 -4.52
N ASN A 270 -17.54 -8.79 -5.32
CA ASN A 270 -18.50 -9.33 -6.29
C ASN A 270 -17.83 -10.16 -7.38
N SER A 271 -16.63 -9.79 -7.81
CA SER A 271 -15.91 -10.55 -8.86
C SER A 271 -15.44 -11.93 -8.39
N GLU A 272 -15.38 -12.17 -7.09
CA GLU A 272 -15.08 -13.50 -6.55
C GLU A 272 -16.33 -14.36 -6.37
N GLU A 273 -17.47 -13.78 -6.00
CA GLU A 273 -18.74 -14.51 -5.93
C GLU A 273 -19.10 -15.10 -7.30
N GLU A 274 -18.96 -14.32 -8.38
CA GLU A 274 -19.20 -14.78 -9.76
C GLU A 274 -18.28 -15.92 -10.24
N ARG A 275 -17.16 -16.17 -9.55
CA ARG A 275 -16.20 -17.24 -9.91
C ARG A 275 -16.41 -18.52 -9.10
N HIS A 276 -17.12 -18.44 -8.00
CA HIS A 276 -17.44 -19.58 -7.15
C HIS A 276 -18.81 -20.18 -7.46
N GLU A 277 -19.63 -19.53 -8.34
CA GLU A 277 -20.82 -20.07 -8.97
C GLU A 277 -20.47 -20.74 -10.32
#